data_e5c1805d2821e865aec0b654c89e455d
#
_entry.id   e5c1805d2821e865aec0b654c89e455d
#
_cell.length_a   1.000
_cell.length_b   1.000
_cell.length_c   1.000
_cell.angle_alpha   90.00
_cell.angle_beta   90.00
_cell.angle_gamma   90.00
#
_symmetry.space_group_name_H-M   'P 1'
#
loop_
_entity.id
_entity.type
_entity.pdbx_description
1 polymer ?
#
loop_
_entity_poly.entity_id
_entity_poly.type
_entity_poly.pdbx_seq_one_letter_code
_entity_poly.pdbx_strand_id
1 'polypeptide(L)'
;MPRALTIVRSKVSRHEREAYFAGLRQRRERLRAAQCNFWVYEDPGEPGLFVEFTEARDADTLIAARTTGSDSEAGAPILTEVELS
;
A
#
# COMPACT_ATOMS: atom_id res chain seq x y z
N MET A 1 7.91 -19.17 -3.52
CA MET A 1 8.09 -17.79 -4.04
C MET A 1 8.08 -16.83 -2.88
N PRO A 2 9.01 -15.89 -2.80
CA PRO A 2 8.99 -14.93 -1.70
C PRO A 2 7.82 -13.96 -1.85
N ARG A 3 7.26 -13.56 -0.72
CA ARG A 3 6.22 -12.55 -0.70
C ARG A 3 6.81 -11.20 -1.10
N ALA A 4 5.97 -10.34 -1.62
CA ALA A 4 6.40 -9.01 -2.08
C ALA A 4 5.61 -7.93 -1.34
N LEU A 5 6.25 -6.79 -1.12
CA LEU A 5 5.68 -5.71 -0.31
C LEU A 5 6.09 -4.37 -0.90
N THR A 6 5.16 -3.43 -0.94
CA THR A 6 5.49 -2.03 -1.16
C THR A 6 5.10 -1.21 0.05
N ILE A 7 5.87 -0.17 0.32
CA ILE A 7 5.62 0.75 1.42
C ILE A 7 5.58 2.15 0.84
N VAL A 8 4.50 2.88 1.12
CA VAL A 8 4.33 4.26 0.65
C VAL A 8 4.03 5.14 1.86
N ARG A 9 4.69 6.28 1.96
CA ARG A 9 4.43 7.25 3.00
C ARG A 9 3.69 8.44 2.42
N SER A 10 2.65 8.88 3.11
CA SER A 10 1.81 9.98 2.65
C SER A 10 1.60 10.97 3.78
N LYS A 11 1.78 12.26 3.47
CA LYS A 11 1.48 13.32 4.42
C LYS A 11 0.16 13.94 4.02
N VAL A 12 -0.82 13.91 4.94
CA VAL A 12 -2.19 14.31 4.65
C VAL A 12 -2.62 15.37 5.66
N SER A 13 -3.12 16.49 5.15
CA SER A 13 -3.61 17.56 6.02
C SER A 13 -4.93 17.16 6.67
N ARG A 14 -5.25 17.84 7.78
CA ARG A 14 -6.45 17.51 8.56
C ARG A 14 -7.72 17.56 7.71
N HIS A 15 -7.86 18.58 6.89
CA HIS A 15 -9.09 18.74 6.10
C HIS A 15 -9.16 17.79 4.90
N GLU A 16 -8.08 17.11 4.56
CA GLU A 16 -8.06 16.11 3.49
C GLU A 16 -8.25 14.70 4.01
N ARG A 17 -8.31 14.53 5.32
CA ARG A 17 -8.29 13.23 5.98
C ARG A 17 -9.45 12.33 5.55
N GLU A 18 -10.67 12.87 5.49
CA GLU A 18 -11.84 12.08 5.11
C GLU A 18 -11.76 11.60 3.67
N ALA A 19 -11.37 12.49 2.75
CA ALA A 19 -11.21 12.13 1.34
C ALA A 19 -10.11 11.09 1.17
N TYR A 20 -9.03 11.23 1.93
CA TYR A 20 -7.94 10.28 1.90
C TYR A 20 -8.42 8.88 2.34
N PHE A 21 -9.18 8.81 3.45
CA PHE A 21 -9.68 7.53 3.94
C PHE A 21 -10.69 6.90 2.97
N ALA A 22 -11.52 7.71 2.32
CA ALA A 22 -12.43 7.19 1.31
C ALA A 22 -11.67 6.55 0.14
N GLY A 23 -10.59 7.20 -0.29
CA GLY A 23 -9.73 6.64 -1.33
C GLY A 23 -9.04 5.36 -0.90
N LEU A 24 -8.61 5.30 0.37
CA LEU A 24 -7.97 4.10 0.90
C LEU A 24 -8.94 2.91 0.91
N ARG A 25 -10.19 3.14 1.28
CA ARG A 25 -11.18 2.07 1.29
C ARG A 25 -11.43 1.52 -0.11
N GLN A 26 -11.50 2.38 -1.12
CA GLN A 26 -11.64 1.96 -2.51
C GLN A 26 -10.42 1.18 -2.98
N ARG A 27 -9.23 1.67 -2.63
CA ARG A 27 -7.99 0.98 -3.01
C ARG A 27 -7.91 -0.39 -2.34
N ARG A 28 -8.33 -0.48 -1.09
CA ARG A 28 -8.33 -1.76 -0.37
C ARG A 28 -9.19 -2.80 -1.10
N GLU A 29 -10.37 -2.39 -1.54
CA GLU A 29 -11.25 -3.32 -2.26
C GLU A 29 -10.66 -3.75 -3.59
N ARG A 30 -10.07 -2.81 -4.33
CA ARG A 30 -9.43 -3.12 -5.61
C ARG A 30 -8.25 -4.07 -5.41
N LEU A 31 -7.43 -3.82 -4.40
CA LEU A 31 -6.26 -4.65 -4.13
C LEU A 31 -6.66 -6.03 -3.63
N ARG A 32 -7.71 -6.12 -2.83
CA ARG A 32 -8.24 -7.40 -2.40
C ARG A 32 -8.69 -8.24 -3.58
N ALA A 33 -9.36 -7.61 -4.55
CA ALA A 33 -9.78 -8.31 -5.77
C ALA A 33 -8.58 -8.77 -6.60
N ALA A 34 -7.44 -8.09 -6.48
CA ALA A 34 -6.20 -8.47 -7.15
C ALA A 34 -5.33 -9.41 -6.29
N GLN A 35 -5.90 -9.95 -5.22
CA GLN A 35 -5.26 -10.88 -4.31
C GLN A 35 -4.08 -10.28 -3.55
N CYS A 36 -4.17 -8.99 -3.25
CA CYS A 36 -3.19 -8.28 -2.44
C CYS A 36 -3.81 -7.91 -1.10
N ASN A 37 -2.98 -7.94 -0.08
CA ASN A 37 -3.35 -7.43 1.25
C ASN A 37 -2.95 -5.97 1.34
N PHE A 38 -3.77 -5.16 2.01
CA PHE A 38 -3.50 -3.73 2.12
C PHE A 38 -3.87 -3.27 3.52
N TRP A 39 -2.95 -2.54 4.15
CA TRP A 39 -3.24 -1.92 5.45
C TRP A 39 -2.45 -0.63 5.59
N VAL A 40 -2.92 0.23 6.51
CA VAL A 40 -2.38 1.57 6.67
C VAL A 40 -2.18 1.84 8.16
N TYR A 41 -1.08 2.48 8.49
CA TYR A 41 -0.78 2.93 9.85
C TYR A 41 -0.57 4.42 9.85
N GLU A 42 -0.93 5.08 10.94
CA GLU A 42 -0.63 6.49 11.14
C GLU A 42 0.42 6.60 12.23
N ASP A 43 1.40 7.49 12.04
CA ASP A 43 2.43 7.73 13.04
C ASP A 43 1.83 8.60 14.17
N PRO A 44 1.72 8.08 15.40
CA PRO A 44 1.14 8.88 16.49
C PRO A 44 2.01 10.07 16.89
N GLY A 45 3.32 10.01 16.59
CA GLY A 45 4.23 11.12 16.86
C GLY A 45 4.19 12.22 15.83
N GLU A 46 3.58 11.95 14.69
CA GLU A 46 3.46 12.94 13.60
C GLU A 46 2.09 12.77 12.95
N PRO A 47 1.03 13.38 13.54
CA PRO A 47 -0.32 13.25 12.99
C PRO A 47 -0.37 13.70 11.53
N GLY A 48 -1.06 12.91 10.71
CA GLY A 48 -1.15 13.16 9.28
C GLY A 48 -0.11 12.41 8.45
N LEU A 49 0.87 11.78 9.09
CA LEU A 49 1.82 10.93 8.38
C LEU A 49 1.30 9.50 8.39
N PHE A 50 0.96 9.00 7.22
CA PHE A 50 0.44 7.65 7.04
C PHE A 50 1.44 6.79 6.31
N VAL A 51 1.48 5.51 6.69
CA VAL A 51 2.33 4.53 6.02
C VAL A 51 1.42 3.44 5.47
N GLU A 52 1.47 3.24 4.17
CA GLU A 52 0.61 2.30 3.45
C GLU A 52 1.43 1.10 3.02
N PHE A 53 0.92 -0.09 3.34
CA PHE A 53 1.56 -1.35 3.01
C PHE A 53 0.70 -2.12 2.04
N THR A 54 1.27 -2.56 0.93
CA THR A 54 0.61 -3.45 -0.02
C THR A 54 1.46 -4.70 -0.15
N GLU A 55 0.88 -5.85 0.13
CA GLU A 55 1.60 -7.12 0.13
C GLU A 55 0.91 -8.12 -0.80
N ALA A 56 1.71 -8.90 -1.52
CA ALA A 56 1.22 -9.97 -2.36
C ALA A 56 2.08 -11.22 -2.18
N ARG A 57 1.57 -12.36 -2.65
CA ARG A 57 2.28 -13.64 -2.54
C ARG A 57 3.59 -13.66 -3.34
N ASP A 58 3.70 -12.81 -4.37
CA ASP A 58 4.90 -12.69 -5.18
C ASP A 58 4.93 -11.34 -5.87
N ALA A 59 6.09 -11.01 -6.46
CA ALA A 59 6.30 -9.72 -7.10
C ALA A 59 5.42 -9.55 -8.34
N ASP A 60 5.18 -10.60 -9.09
CA ASP A 60 4.38 -10.51 -10.32
C ASP A 60 2.93 -10.13 -10.01
N THR A 61 2.36 -10.70 -8.93
CA THR A 61 1.01 -10.35 -8.49
C THR A 61 0.94 -8.88 -8.10
N LEU A 62 1.96 -8.40 -7.39
CA LEU A 62 2.02 -7.01 -6.96
C LEU A 62 2.14 -6.06 -8.14
N ILE A 63 2.99 -6.38 -9.11
CA ILE A 63 3.16 -5.57 -10.30
C ILE A 63 1.86 -5.49 -11.10
N ALA A 64 1.17 -6.63 -11.26
CA ALA A 64 -0.11 -6.66 -11.96
C ALA A 64 -1.15 -5.78 -11.27
N ALA A 65 -1.18 -5.79 -9.94
CA ALA A 65 -2.10 -4.94 -9.18
C ALA A 65 -1.81 -3.45 -9.37
N ARG A 66 -0.53 -3.10 -9.51
CA ARG A 66 -0.13 -1.69 -9.71
C ARG A 66 -0.61 -1.14 -11.04
N THR A 67 -0.62 -1.95 -12.08
CA THR A 67 -0.99 -1.48 -13.43
C THR A 67 -2.45 -1.05 -13.51
N THR A 68 -3.27 -1.50 -12.56
CA THR A 68 -4.68 -1.11 -12.52
C THR A 68 -4.96 -0.08 -11.43
N GLY A 69 -3.92 0.35 -10.72
CA GLY A 69 -4.07 1.15 -9.52
C GLY A 69 -3.73 2.61 -9.69
N SER A 70 -3.71 3.30 -8.55
CA SER A 70 -3.35 4.71 -8.53
C SER A 70 -1.84 4.88 -8.68
N ASP A 71 -1.44 6.06 -9.15
CA ASP A 71 -0.05 6.35 -9.44
C ASP A 71 0.82 6.49 -8.19
N SER A 72 0.22 6.63 -7.01
CA SER A 72 0.99 6.84 -5.78
C SER A 72 1.91 5.67 -5.46
N GLU A 73 1.58 4.47 -5.94
CA GLU A 73 2.39 3.28 -5.71
C GLU A 73 3.41 3.01 -6.82
N ALA A 74 3.26 3.67 -7.97
CA ALA A 74 4.01 3.31 -9.17
C ALA A 74 5.52 3.45 -9.01
N GLY A 75 5.97 4.39 -8.19
CA GLY A 75 7.39 4.62 -7.96
C GLY A 75 7.96 3.90 -6.75
N ALA A 76 7.13 3.22 -5.96
CA ALA A 76 7.59 2.58 -4.75
C ALA A 76 8.40 1.32 -5.06
N PRO A 77 9.54 1.11 -4.39
CA PRO A 77 10.31 -0.12 -4.60
C PRO A 77 9.50 -1.34 -4.18
N ILE A 78 9.68 -2.44 -4.90
CA ILE A 78 9.10 -3.72 -4.51
C ILE A 78 10.13 -4.46 -3.68
N LEU A 79 9.77 -4.71 -2.43
CA LEU A 79 10.64 -5.44 -1.50
C LEU A 79 10.21 -6.90 -1.51
N THR A 80 11.16 -7.80 -1.46
CA THR A 80 10.85 -9.23 -1.40
C THR A 80 11.30 -9.80 -0.08
N GLU A 81 10.50 -10.74 0.41
CA GLU A 81 10.77 -11.39 1.68
C GLU A 81 12.08 -12.17 1.64
N VAL A 82 12.85 -12.08 2.71
CA VAL A 82 14.07 -12.84 2.88
C VAL A 82 13.77 -14.01 3.82
N GLU A 83 14.13 -15.21 3.39
CA GLU A 83 14.00 -16.39 4.24
C GLU A 83 15.10 -16.40 5.28
N LEU A 84 14.68 -16.43 6.54
CA LEU A 84 15.62 -16.45 7.68
C LEU A 84 15.58 -17.82 8.30
N SER A 85 16.25 -18.75 7.69
CA SER A 85 16.29 -20.13 8.21
C SER A 85 17.55 -20.45 9.01
#